data_a33eedff6b41c01b5111c5d0fadfb157
#
_entry.id   a33eedff6b41c01b5111c5d0fadfb157
#
_cell.length_a   1.000
_cell.length_b   1.000
_cell.length_c   1.000
_cell.angle_alpha   90.00
_cell.angle_beta   90.00
_cell.angle_gamma   90.00
#
_symmetry.space_group_name_H-M   'P 1'
#
loop_
_entity.id
_entity.type
_entity.pdbx_description
1 polymer ?
#
loop_
_entity_poly.entity_id
_entity_poly.type
_entity_poly.pdbx_seq_one_letter_code
_entity_poly.pdbx_strand_id
1 'polypeptide(L)'
;MKEMLYLIVEYIARIHDKINTLNDHTKGFTDKELHFIVIGVIGMLMVFVLVTLVLCLAERGHYLFLTWFYVVTVLIVLTFAIEIGQGITHTGTLDFYDIVSGLFGFFAFYAVYLAIRYLIIGIAHLFTRR
;
A
#
# COMPACT_ATOMS: atom_id res chain seq x y z
N MET A 1 9.09 18.41 -0.39
CA MET A 1 8.07 17.35 -0.31
C MET A 1 6.85 17.58 -1.19
N LYS A 2 6.26 18.78 -1.21
CA LYS A 2 5.21 19.11 -2.20
C LYS A 2 5.70 18.86 -3.63
N GLU A 3 6.96 19.16 -3.92
CA GLU A 3 7.57 18.93 -5.23
C GLU A 3 7.62 17.47 -5.64
N MET A 4 7.87 16.55 -4.69
CA MET A 4 7.90 15.10 -5.00
C MET A 4 6.50 14.56 -5.33
N LEU A 5 5.47 15.04 -4.61
CA LEU A 5 4.08 14.70 -4.92
C LEU A 5 3.68 15.25 -6.29
N TYR A 6 4.05 16.51 -6.60
CA TYR A 6 3.83 17.11 -7.92
C TYR A 6 4.52 16.32 -9.03
N LEU A 7 5.76 15.87 -8.81
CA LEU A 7 6.48 15.04 -9.79
C LEU A 7 5.78 13.71 -10.06
N ILE A 8 5.28 13.06 -9.00
CA ILE A 8 4.54 11.79 -9.13
C ILE A 8 3.24 12.02 -9.90
N VAL A 9 2.46 13.05 -9.52
CA VAL A 9 1.20 13.39 -10.20
C VAL A 9 1.46 13.78 -11.66
N GLU A 10 2.48 14.59 -11.92
CA GLU A 10 2.87 14.98 -13.28
C GLU A 10 3.32 13.77 -14.11
N TYR A 11 4.07 12.85 -13.53
CA TYR A 11 4.50 11.62 -14.21
C TYR A 11 3.31 10.71 -14.55
N ILE A 12 2.36 10.55 -13.62
CA ILE A 12 1.11 9.81 -13.85
C ILE A 12 0.28 10.49 -14.94
N ALA A 13 0.13 11.83 -14.90
CA ALA A 13 -0.59 12.58 -15.91
C ALA A 13 0.05 12.43 -17.29
N ARG A 14 1.39 12.48 -17.40
CA ARG A 14 2.12 12.27 -18.67
C ARG A 14 1.92 10.86 -19.23
N ILE A 15 1.89 9.83 -18.37
CA ILE A 15 1.59 8.45 -18.80
C ILE A 15 0.17 8.37 -19.31
N HIS A 16 -0.79 8.95 -18.59
CA HIS A 16 -2.21 8.98 -18.97
C HIS A 16 -2.41 9.69 -20.33
N ASP A 17 -1.78 10.88 -20.52
CA ASP A 17 -1.85 11.61 -21.78
C ASP A 17 -1.21 10.84 -22.94
N LYS A 18 -0.11 10.12 -22.68
CA LYS A 18 0.55 9.31 -23.70
C LYS A 18 -0.30 8.11 -24.10
N ILE A 19 -0.99 7.48 -23.15
CA ILE A 19 -1.93 6.39 -23.42
C ILE A 19 -3.14 6.92 -24.21
N ASN A 20 -3.68 8.07 -23.83
CA ASN A 20 -4.81 8.70 -24.55
C ASN A 20 -4.44 9.12 -25.98
N THR A 21 -3.24 9.67 -26.17
CA THR A 21 -2.75 10.03 -27.53
C THR A 21 -2.57 8.79 -28.42
N LEU A 22 -2.09 7.69 -27.86
CA LEU A 22 -2.00 6.42 -28.59
C LEU A 22 -3.38 5.87 -28.96
N ASN A 23 -4.35 6.01 -28.06
CA ASN A 23 -5.73 5.58 -28.29
C ASN A 23 -6.44 6.45 -29.36
N ASP A 24 -6.20 7.77 -29.39
CA ASP A 24 -6.76 8.71 -30.37
C ASP A 24 -6.25 8.40 -31.80
N HIS A 25 -4.99 7.97 -31.93
CA HIS A 25 -4.42 7.51 -33.19
C HIS A 25 -4.99 6.18 -33.69
N THR A 26 -5.45 5.30 -32.78
CA THR A 26 -5.94 3.96 -33.12
C THR A 26 -7.46 3.87 -33.28
N LYS A 27 -8.22 4.91 -32.88
CA LYS A 27 -9.71 5.00 -32.95
C LYS A 27 -10.45 3.76 -32.38
N GLY A 28 -9.86 3.08 -31.39
CA GLY A 28 -10.31 1.75 -30.99
C GLY A 28 -11.12 1.67 -29.71
N PHE A 29 -10.82 2.50 -28.69
CA PHE A 29 -11.41 2.34 -27.37
C PHE A 29 -11.89 3.66 -26.78
N THR A 30 -13.02 3.60 -26.06
CA THR A 30 -13.47 4.72 -25.23
C THR A 30 -12.55 4.86 -24.01
N ASP A 31 -12.50 6.04 -23.39
CA ASP A 31 -11.70 6.29 -22.17
C ASP A 31 -12.02 5.26 -21.06
N LYS A 32 -13.28 4.90 -20.90
CA LYS A 32 -13.71 3.89 -19.91
C LYS A 32 -13.21 2.49 -20.24
N GLU A 33 -13.21 2.09 -21.50
CA GLU A 33 -12.68 0.79 -21.95
C GLU A 33 -11.17 0.73 -21.78
N LEU A 34 -10.49 1.84 -22.04
CA LEU A 34 -9.05 1.94 -21.81
C LEU A 34 -8.70 1.78 -20.32
N HIS A 35 -9.41 2.48 -19.44
CA HIS A 35 -9.25 2.33 -17.98
C HIS A 35 -9.54 0.90 -17.54
N PHE A 36 -10.61 0.28 -18.05
CA PHE A 36 -10.95 -1.11 -17.74
C PHE A 36 -9.82 -2.08 -18.10
N ILE A 37 -9.26 -1.95 -19.30
CA ILE A 37 -8.18 -2.82 -19.77
C ILE A 37 -6.89 -2.58 -18.97
N VAL A 38 -6.46 -1.33 -18.84
CA VAL A 38 -5.20 -0.97 -18.18
C VAL A 38 -5.21 -1.37 -16.70
N ILE A 39 -6.25 -0.99 -15.97
CA ILE A 39 -6.37 -1.31 -14.54
C ILE A 39 -6.56 -2.82 -14.36
N GLY A 40 -7.33 -3.48 -15.24
CA GLY A 40 -7.50 -4.92 -15.22
C GLY A 40 -6.19 -5.69 -15.42
N VAL A 41 -5.37 -5.30 -16.41
CA VAL A 41 -4.06 -5.91 -16.67
C VAL A 41 -3.10 -5.68 -15.51
N ILE A 42 -3.01 -4.44 -15.01
CA ILE A 42 -2.16 -4.12 -13.85
C ILE A 42 -2.61 -4.92 -12.62
N GLY A 43 -3.91 -4.98 -12.35
CA GLY A 43 -4.46 -5.76 -11.25
C GLY A 43 -4.11 -7.24 -11.34
N MET A 44 -4.23 -7.85 -12.52
CA MET A 44 -3.88 -9.25 -12.73
C MET A 44 -2.38 -9.51 -12.57
N LEU A 45 -1.52 -8.63 -13.06
CA LEU A 45 -0.07 -8.73 -12.83
C LEU A 45 0.26 -8.66 -11.34
N MET A 46 -0.37 -7.76 -10.60
CA MET A 46 -0.22 -7.68 -9.15
C MET A 46 -0.68 -8.96 -8.45
N VAL A 47 -1.80 -9.55 -8.86
CA VAL A 47 -2.28 -10.84 -8.32
C VAL A 47 -1.24 -11.92 -8.50
N PHE A 48 -0.68 -12.10 -9.70
CA PHE A 48 0.33 -13.13 -9.95
C PHE A 48 1.57 -12.97 -9.07
N VAL A 49 2.08 -11.73 -8.94
CA VAL A 49 3.25 -11.44 -8.10
C VAL A 49 2.93 -11.68 -6.63
N LEU A 50 1.80 -11.16 -6.14
CA LEU A 50 1.42 -11.26 -4.73
C LEU A 50 1.08 -12.68 -4.33
N VAL A 51 0.37 -13.46 -5.14
CA VAL A 51 0.07 -14.86 -4.85
C VAL A 51 1.35 -15.65 -4.69
N THR A 52 2.30 -15.50 -5.61
CA THR A 52 3.60 -16.18 -5.52
C THR A 52 4.35 -15.81 -4.24
N LEU A 53 4.39 -14.52 -3.91
CA LEU A 53 5.05 -14.03 -2.70
C LEU A 53 4.38 -14.56 -1.43
N VAL A 54 3.04 -14.48 -1.37
CA VAL A 54 2.24 -14.95 -0.23
C VAL A 54 2.44 -16.43 0.02
N LEU A 55 2.37 -17.25 -1.04
CA LEU A 55 2.58 -18.70 -0.93
C LEU A 55 3.99 -19.02 -0.44
N CYS A 56 5.02 -18.40 -1.02
CA CYS A 56 6.41 -18.61 -0.60
C CYS A 56 6.65 -18.23 0.86
N LEU A 57 6.07 -17.12 1.34
CA LEU A 57 6.19 -16.68 2.74
C LEU A 57 5.38 -17.57 3.70
N ALA A 58 4.20 -18.01 3.28
CA ALA A 58 3.35 -18.90 4.07
C ALA A 58 3.99 -20.29 4.24
N GLU A 59 4.53 -20.88 3.17
CA GLU A 59 5.26 -22.16 3.21
C GLU A 59 6.47 -22.11 4.15
N ARG A 60 7.15 -20.95 4.23
CA ARG A 60 8.27 -20.72 5.15
C ARG A 60 7.85 -20.36 6.59
N GLY A 61 6.56 -20.31 6.88
CA GLY A 61 6.02 -19.96 8.20
C GLY A 61 6.16 -18.48 8.58
N HIS A 62 6.40 -17.58 7.63
CA HIS A 62 6.58 -16.14 7.88
C HIS A 62 5.25 -15.37 7.99
N TYR A 63 4.29 -15.92 8.75
CA TYR A 63 2.96 -15.32 8.91
C TYR A 63 2.97 -13.92 9.53
N LEU A 64 3.91 -13.66 10.44
CA LEU A 64 4.04 -12.32 11.04
C LEU A 64 4.42 -11.25 10.02
N PHE A 65 5.35 -11.57 9.13
CA PHE A 65 5.75 -10.68 8.06
C PHE A 65 4.60 -10.44 7.08
N LEU A 66 3.87 -11.51 6.74
CA LEU A 66 2.72 -11.44 5.84
C LEU A 66 1.61 -10.55 6.42
N THR A 67 1.30 -10.73 7.71
CA THR A 67 0.31 -9.91 8.42
C THR A 67 0.77 -8.45 8.48
N TRP A 68 2.03 -8.20 8.82
CA TRP A 68 2.60 -6.87 8.84
C TRP A 68 2.49 -6.18 7.49
N PHE A 69 2.88 -6.86 6.42
CA PHE A 69 2.82 -6.32 5.06
C PHE A 69 1.39 -5.94 4.65
N TYR A 70 0.42 -6.82 4.95
CA TYR A 70 -0.99 -6.55 4.69
C TYR A 70 -1.49 -5.33 5.45
N VAL A 71 -1.21 -5.25 6.76
CA VAL A 71 -1.64 -4.13 7.60
C VAL A 71 -1.02 -2.82 7.14
N VAL A 72 0.28 -2.79 6.82
CA VAL A 72 0.95 -1.59 6.29
C VAL A 72 0.30 -1.12 4.99
N THR A 73 0.01 -2.04 4.08
CA THR A 73 -0.64 -1.70 2.81
C THR A 73 -2.02 -1.07 3.04
N VAL A 74 -2.84 -1.67 3.91
CA VAL A 74 -4.16 -1.13 4.26
C VAL A 74 -4.04 0.24 4.93
N LEU A 75 -3.09 0.42 5.85
CA LEU A 75 -2.86 1.70 6.52
C LEU A 75 -2.43 2.80 5.54
N ILE A 76 -1.55 2.49 4.59
CA ILE A 76 -1.17 3.45 3.55
C ILE A 76 -2.41 3.91 2.77
N VAL A 77 -3.25 2.98 2.32
CA VAL A 77 -4.48 3.32 1.59
C VAL A 77 -5.42 4.16 2.45
N LEU A 78 -5.61 3.78 3.73
CA LEU A 78 -6.48 4.51 4.66
C LEU A 78 -5.98 5.92 4.95
N THR A 79 -4.68 6.10 5.22
CA THR A 79 -4.12 7.43 5.49
C THR A 79 -4.24 8.34 4.28
N PHE A 80 -3.96 7.84 3.07
CA PHE A 80 -4.18 8.61 1.85
C PHE A 80 -5.66 8.95 1.64
N ALA A 81 -6.58 8.02 1.91
CA ALA A 81 -8.01 8.26 1.79
C ALA A 81 -8.50 9.35 2.77
N ILE A 82 -7.99 9.35 4.00
CA ILE A 82 -8.28 10.38 5.01
C ILE A 82 -7.78 11.74 4.53
N GLU A 83 -6.52 11.84 4.10
CA GLU A 83 -5.91 13.09 3.63
C GLU A 83 -6.65 13.66 2.41
N ILE A 84 -6.97 12.82 1.43
CA ILE A 84 -7.75 13.23 0.26
C ILE A 84 -9.15 13.69 0.69
N GLY A 85 -9.79 12.94 1.61
CA GLY A 85 -11.10 13.29 2.17
C GLY A 85 -11.08 14.65 2.86
N GLN A 86 -10.08 14.95 3.67
CA GLN A 86 -9.90 16.25 4.33
C GLN A 86 -9.70 17.39 3.33
N GLY A 87 -8.91 17.14 2.27
CA GLY A 87 -8.71 18.09 1.19
C GLY A 87 -10.02 18.41 0.42
N ILE A 88 -10.86 17.41 0.16
CA ILE A 88 -12.15 17.59 -0.56
C ILE A 88 -13.19 18.29 0.33
N THR A 89 -13.25 17.93 1.60
CA THR A 89 -14.24 18.47 2.56
C THR A 89 -13.85 19.82 3.16
N HIS A 90 -12.65 20.30 2.85
CA HIS A 90 -12.07 21.52 3.45
C HIS A 90 -12.01 21.48 5.00
N THR A 91 -11.95 20.29 5.59
CA THR A 91 -11.82 20.09 7.05
C THR A 91 -10.37 20.08 7.51
N GLY A 92 -9.41 20.03 6.59
CA GLY A 92 -7.97 20.05 6.83
C GLY A 92 -7.18 20.40 5.56
N THR A 93 -5.88 20.51 5.70
CA THR A 93 -4.95 20.67 4.57
C THR A 93 -4.27 19.33 4.31
N LEU A 94 -4.22 18.91 3.05
CA LEU A 94 -3.50 17.70 2.65
C LEU A 94 -2.03 17.83 3.06
N ASP A 95 -1.62 17.08 4.09
CA ASP A 95 -0.26 17.09 4.60
C ASP A 95 0.35 15.67 4.59
N PHE A 96 1.38 15.51 3.77
CA PHE A 96 2.12 14.26 3.68
C PHE A 96 2.80 13.86 5.01
N TYR A 97 3.10 14.84 5.89
CA TYR A 97 3.67 14.54 7.21
C TYR A 97 2.70 13.79 8.10
N ASP A 98 1.40 13.98 7.96
CA ASP A 98 0.40 13.27 8.75
C ASP A 98 0.37 11.79 8.36
N ILE A 99 0.51 11.47 7.07
CA ILE A 99 0.67 10.09 6.57
C ILE A 99 1.92 9.45 7.16
N VAL A 100 3.05 10.13 7.06
CA VAL A 100 4.35 9.64 7.55
C VAL A 100 4.30 9.45 9.07
N SER A 101 3.76 10.42 9.80
CA SER A 101 3.62 10.36 11.26
C SER A 101 2.72 9.19 11.69
N GLY A 102 1.60 8.95 11.00
CA GLY A 102 0.71 7.83 11.24
C GLY A 102 1.41 6.48 11.05
N LEU A 103 2.19 6.34 9.99
CA LEU A 103 2.97 5.12 9.73
C LEU A 103 4.08 4.91 10.78
N PHE A 104 4.77 5.96 11.20
CA PHE A 104 5.75 5.87 12.29
C PHE A 104 5.09 5.45 13.61
N GLY A 105 3.90 5.97 13.92
CA GLY A 105 3.09 5.54 15.05
C GLY A 105 2.83 4.03 15.00
N PHE A 106 2.37 3.54 13.85
CA PHE A 106 2.16 2.10 13.66
C PHE A 106 3.44 1.29 13.90
N PHE A 107 4.58 1.69 13.35
CA PHE A 107 5.84 0.98 13.55
C PHE A 107 6.27 0.95 15.02
N ALA A 108 6.09 2.05 15.75
CA ALA A 108 6.38 2.11 17.18
C ALA A 108 5.52 1.12 17.98
N PHE A 109 4.21 1.11 17.75
CA PHE A 109 3.30 0.17 18.40
C PHE A 109 3.57 -1.28 18.00
N TYR A 110 3.92 -1.52 16.74
CA TYR A 110 4.26 -2.87 16.26
C TYR A 110 5.56 -3.38 16.91
N ALA A 111 6.56 -2.52 17.10
CA ALA A 111 7.78 -2.89 17.82
C ALA A 111 7.48 -3.27 19.29
N VAL A 112 6.62 -2.53 19.97
CA VAL A 112 6.17 -2.87 21.34
C VAL A 112 5.42 -4.22 21.34
N TYR A 113 4.54 -4.44 20.39
CA TYR A 113 3.84 -5.72 20.23
C TYR A 113 4.82 -6.89 20.06
N LEU A 114 5.84 -6.75 19.21
CA LEU A 114 6.85 -7.79 19.01
C LEU A 114 7.64 -8.04 20.29
N ALA A 115 8.04 -6.99 21.00
CA ALA A 115 8.76 -7.13 22.28
C ALA A 115 7.94 -7.92 23.30
N ILE A 116 6.67 -7.59 23.49
CA ILE A 116 5.76 -8.30 24.38
C ILE A 116 5.57 -9.76 23.95
N ARG A 117 5.35 -9.98 22.66
CA ARG A 117 5.17 -11.32 22.09
C ARG A 117 6.38 -12.21 22.36
N TYR A 118 7.59 -11.74 22.06
CA TYR A 118 8.81 -12.51 22.28
C TYR A 118 9.10 -12.74 23.77
N LEU A 119 8.76 -11.77 24.62
CA LEU A 119 8.84 -11.93 26.07
C LEU A 119 7.93 -13.07 26.56
N ILE A 120 6.67 -13.09 26.12
CA ILE A 120 5.70 -14.14 26.49
C ILE A 120 6.18 -15.51 26.01
N ILE A 121 6.66 -15.61 24.77
CA ILE A 121 7.19 -16.86 24.21
C ILE A 121 8.41 -17.33 25.01
N GLY A 122 9.33 -16.42 25.34
CA GLY A 122 10.52 -16.73 26.15
C GLY A 122 10.15 -17.26 27.53
N ILE A 123 9.19 -16.62 28.20
CA ILE A 123 8.69 -17.07 29.52
C ILE A 123 8.03 -18.46 29.39
N ALA A 124 7.16 -18.65 28.40
CA ALA A 124 6.50 -19.93 28.17
C ALA A 124 7.51 -21.08 27.96
N HIS A 125 8.57 -20.85 27.20
CA HIS A 125 9.65 -21.81 26.99
C HIS A 125 10.39 -22.18 28.29
N LEU A 126 10.56 -21.25 29.22
CA LEU A 126 11.19 -21.53 30.51
C LEU A 126 10.32 -22.44 31.37
N PHE A 127 8.99 -22.33 31.30
CA PHE A 127 8.08 -23.18 32.07
C PHE A 127 7.84 -24.56 31.42
N THR A 128 7.99 -24.69 30.11
CA THR A 128 7.78 -25.97 29.41
C THR A 128 9.02 -26.88 29.45
N ARG A 129 10.20 -26.36 29.79
CA ARG A 129 11.43 -27.14 29.95
C ARG A 129 11.61 -27.77 31.34
N ARG A 130 10.64 -27.64 32.24
CA ARG A 130 10.59 -28.36 33.52
C ARG A 130 9.63 -29.54 33.44
#